data_ea31c5ab261849157f5697c3f204d12d
#
_entry.id   ea31c5ab261849157f5697c3f204d12d
#
_cell.length_a   1.000
_cell.length_b   1.000
_cell.length_c   1.000
_cell.angle_alpha   90.00
_cell.angle_beta   90.00
_cell.angle_gamma   90.00
#
_symmetry.space_group_name_H-M   'P 1'
#
loop_
_entity.id
_entity.type
_entity.pdbx_description
1 polymer ?
#
loop_
_entity_poly.entity_id
_entity_poly.type
_entity_poly.pdbx_seq_one_letter_code
_entity_poly.pdbx_strand_id
1 'polypeptide(L)'
;MLDIIRILCIGIVVGMANVIPGVSGGTLAVVFNVYDQFINAITFNLKAIWKNKKFVFPILGGMALGVLIFSKIISFLYTNFPFQTNCFFTGLIIGSIPLLFSLMKNGGEKKVEKFEGSASRIISLVICAAAGFTLLMIVNYLENSFDKSSVENMILPDFSTKLMIRIFIAGFIGAVAMIVPGISGSLLMLMMGVYTIIITAIPALFNPDTMFHAFFLLLPNGIGVLLGLLCGAKAISFLLKKLPHQTYAVIFGLICGSILVVFPGFTGFASVTGFISAVLCIICGAAIAYFSSKFEAKKDAE
;
A
#
# COMPACT_ATOMS: atom_id res chain seq x y z
N MET A 1 -10.09 17.11 -18.63
CA MET A 1 -9.91 15.79 -19.27
C MET A 1 -8.54 15.20 -18.93
N LEU A 2 -7.45 15.94 -19.06
CA LEU A 2 -6.08 15.51 -18.67
C LEU A 2 -5.98 15.01 -17.21
N ASP A 3 -6.67 15.65 -16.28
CA ASP A 3 -6.66 15.26 -14.85
C ASP A 3 -7.31 13.91 -14.59
N ILE A 4 -8.40 13.60 -15.30
CA ILE A 4 -9.10 12.32 -15.16
C ILE A 4 -8.21 11.18 -15.67
N ILE A 5 -7.57 11.38 -16.84
CA ILE A 5 -6.64 10.40 -17.41
C ILE A 5 -5.44 10.19 -16.47
N ARG A 6 -4.89 11.25 -15.92
CA ARG A 6 -3.80 11.17 -14.95
C ARG A 6 -4.20 10.37 -13.71
N ILE A 7 -5.34 10.68 -13.09
CA ILE A 7 -5.84 9.96 -11.91
C ILE A 7 -6.11 8.49 -12.25
N LEU A 8 -6.65 8.21 -13.44
CA LEU A 8 -6.83 6.85 -13.93
C LEU A 8 -5.48 6.10 -14.03
N CYS A 9 -4.46 6.73 -14.63
CA CYS A 9 -3.12 6.15 -14.73
C CYS A 9 -2.48 5.91 -13.35
N ILE A 10 -2.61 6.85 -12.42
CA ILE A 10 -2.17 6.66 -11.03
C ILE A 10 -2.92 5.49 -10.40
N GLY A 11 -4.24 5.41 -10.60
CA GLY A 11 -5.05 4.28 -10.14
C GLY A 11 -4.55 2.95 -10.70
N ILE A 12 -4.23 2.88 -11.99
CA ILE A 12 -3.65 1.69 -12.61
C ILE A 12 -2.36 1.27 -11.90
N VAL A 13 -1.44 2.20 -11.66
CA VAL A 13 -0.16 1.91 -10.99
C VAL A 13 -0.35 1.49 -9.53
N VAL A 14 -1.26 2.13 -8.81
CA VAL A 14 -1.64 1.76 -7.44
C VAL A 14 -2.30 0.37 -7.42
N GLY A 15 -3.17 0.08 -8.39
CA GLY A 15 -3.78 -1.24 -8.56
C GLY A 15 -2.75 -2.33 -8.83
N MET A 16 -1.77 -2.05 -9.70
CA MET A 16 -0.64 -2.94 -9.96
C MET A 16 0.12 -3.29 -8.67
N ALA A 17 0.44 -2.27 -7.86
CA ALA A 17 1.17 -2.47 -6.61
C ALA A 17 0.45 -3.41 -5.64
N ASN A 18 -0.87 -3.37 -5.61
CA ASN A 18 -1.65 -4.26 -4.75
C ASN A 18 -1.57 -5.75 -5.16
N VAL A 19 -1.15 -6.04 -6.38
CA VAL A 19 -0.93 -7.42 -6.88
C VAL A 19 0.47 -7.91 -6.53
N ILE A 20 1.40 -7.00 -6.22
CA ILE A 20 2.81 -7.33 -5.98
C ILE A 20 3.00 -7.67 -4.50
N PRO A 21 3.44 -8.90 -4.15
CA PRO A 21 3.79 -9.21 -2.77
C PRO A 21 4.90 -8.29 -2.25
N GLY A 22 4.69 -7.68 -1.08
CA GLY A 22 5.66 -6.78 -0.46
C GLY A 22 5.61 -5.33 -0.95
N VAL A 23 4.78 -4.99 -1.94
CA VAL A 23 4.54 -3.60 -2.37
C VAL A 23 3.13 -3.17 -1.95
N SER A 24 3.03 -2.07 -1.21
CA SER A 24 1.74 -1.53 -0.78
C SER A 24 1.23 -0.48 -1.76
N GLY A 25 -0.03 -0.61 -2.21
CA GLY A 25 -0.70 0.42 -3.00
C GLY A 25 -0.79 1.76 -2.26
N GLY A 26 -0.89 1.73 -0.92
CA GLY A 26 -0.79 2.93 -0.09
C GLY A 26 0.55 3.64 -0.24
N THR A 27 1.66 2.90 -0.33
CA THR A 27 2.99 3.46 -0.59
C THR A 27 3.00 4.22 -1.93
N LEU A 28 2.45 3.64 -3.00
CA LEU A 28 2.40 4.33 -4.28
C LEU A 28 1.42 5.50 -4.30
N ALA A 29 0.31 5.44 -3.56
CA ALA A 29 -0.57 6.59 -3.39
C ALA A 29 0.15 7.77 -2.73
N VAL A 30 1.05 7.51 -1.77
CA VAL A 30 1.94 8.53 -1.18
C VAL A 30 2.96 9.02 -2.21
N VAL A 31 3.62 8.10 -2.93
CA VAL A 31 4.62 8.42 -3.98
C VAL A 31 4.05 9.38 -5.03
N PHE A 32 2.79 9.16 -5.42
CA PHE A 32 2.09 9.99 -6.41
C PHE A 32 1.31 11.16 -5.80
N ASN A 33 1.50 11.42 -4.50
CA ASN A 33 0.85 12.52 -3.75
C ASN A 33 -0.69 12.53 -3.83
N VAL A 34 -1.30 11.36 -3.91
CA VAL A 34 -2.78 11.22 -3.91
C VAL A 34 -3.31 10.56 -2.64
N TYR A 35 -2.43 10.32 -1.66
CA TYR A 35 -2.75 9.57 -0.45
C TYR A 35 -3.87 10.21 0.38
N ASP A 36 -3.80 11.52 0.63
CA ASP A 36 -4.81 12.24 1.42
C ASP A 36 -6.19 12.20 0.73
N GLN A 37 -6.22 12.38 -0.60
CA GLN A 37 -7.43 12.29 -1.39
C GLN A 37 -7.96 10.87 -1.44
N PHE A 38 -7.08 9.87 -1.52
CA PHE A 38 -7.39 8.45 -1.49
C PHE A 38 -8.02 8.05 -0.15
N ILE A 39 -7.41 8.44 0.97
CA ILE A 39 -7.96 8.19 2.32
C ILE A 39 -9.32 8.85 2.50
N ASN A 40 -9.47 10.10 2.07
CA ASN A 40 -10.75 10.80 2.14
C ASN A 40 -11.84 10.14 1.27
N ALA A 41 -11.46 9.52 0.14
CA ALA A 41 -12.38 8.79 -0.72
C ALA A 41 -12.89 7.49 -0.07
N ILE A 42 -12.03 6.79 0.68
CA ILE A 42 -12.37 5.52 1.36
C ILE A 42 -13.25 5.74 2.60
N THR A 43 -13.30 6.94 3.18
CA THR A 43 -14.10 7.20 4.40
C THR A 43 -15.61 7.04 4.24
N PHE A 44 -16.12 6.61 3.08
CA PHE A 44 -17.53 6.36 2.76
C PHE A 44 -18.50 7.51 3.15
N ASN A 45 -17.99 8.73 3.19
CA ASN A 45 -18.85 9.88 3.21
C ASN A 45 -19.45 10.06 1.81
N LEU A 46 -20.66 9.52 1.59
CA LEU A 46 -21.33 9.56 0.28
C LEU A 46 -21.38 10.98 -0.31
N LYS A 47 -21.56 11.99 0.53
CA LYS A 47 -21.53 13.39 0.10
C LYS A 47 -20.12 13.81 -0.37
N ALA A 48 -19.08 13.37 0.34
CA ALA A 48 -17.68 13.64 -0.04
C ALA A 48 -17.27 12.86 -1.30
N ILE A 49 -17.68 11.60 -1.44
CA ILE A 49 -17.48 10.78 -2.64
C ILE A 49 -18.13 11.45 -3.85
N TRP A 50 -19.39 11.88 -3.72
CA TRP A 50 -20.11 12.52 -4.81
C TRP A 50 -19.53 13.89 -5.18
N LYS A 51 -19.07 14.65 -4.18
CA LYS A 51 -18.35 15.92 -4.39
C LYS A 51 -17.02 15.71 -5.11
N ASN A 52 -16.30 14.63 -4.80
CA ASN A 52 -14.99 14.28 -5.36
C ASN A 52 -15.09 13.20 -6.46
N LYS A 53 -16.24 13.02 -7.10
CA LYS A 53 -16.47 11.97 -8.11
C LYS A 53 -15.45 11.94 -9.23
N LYS A 54 -14.94 13.10 -9.65
CA LYS A 54 -13.90 13.23 -10.69
C LYS A 54 -12.54 12.67 -10.29
N PHE A 55 -12.32 12.44 -8.99
CA PHE A 55 -11.16 11.74 -8.46
C PHE A 55 -11.48 10.27 -8.14
N VAL A 56 -12.57 10.03 -7.41
CA VAL A 56 -12.90 8.70 -6.85
C VAL A 56 -13.17 7.67 -7.94
N PHE A 57 -14.00 7.99 -8.94
CA PHE A 57 -14.31 7.02 -10.00
C PHE A 57 -13.10 6.69 -10.89
N PRO A 58 -12.28 7.68 -11.34
CA PRO A 58 -11.09 7.35 -12.11
C PRO A 58 -10.04 6.56 -11.34
N ILE A 59 -9.79 6.87 -10.05
CA ILE A 59 -8.80 6.15 -9.26
C ILE A 59 -9.23 4.70 -9.01
N LEU A 60 -10.49 4.46 -8.63
CA LEU A 60 -11.01 3.12 -8.41
C LEU A 60 -11.11 2.31 -9.71
N GLY A 61 -11.58 2.92 -10.79
CA GLY A 61 -11.60 2.31 -12.11
C GLY A 61 -10.19 1.97 -12.61
N GLY A 62 -9.23 2.87 -12.40
CA GLY A 62 -7.82 2.64 -12.67
C GLY A 62 -7.25 1.49 -11.86
N MET A 63 -7.53 1.44 -10.55
CA MET A 63 -7.08 0.34 -9.68
C MET A 63 -7.63 -1.02 -10.15
N ALA A 64 -8.92 -1.08 -10.48
CA ALA A 64 -9.52 -2.31 -11.01
C ALA A 64 -8.86 -2.74 -12.33
N LEU A 65 -8.67 -1.81 -13.27
CA LEU A 65 -7.96 -2.06 -14.52
C LEU A 65 -6.50 -2.47 -14.27
N GLY A 66 -5.82 -1.82 -13.33
CA GLY A 66 -4.45 -2.14 -12.93
C GLY A 66 -4.33 -3.57 -12.45
N VAL A 67 -5.20 -4.00 -11.55
CA VAL A 67 -5.24 -5.38 -11.06
C VAL A 67 -5.47 -6.37 -12.19
N LEU A 68 -6.47 -6.13 -13.05
CA LEU A 68 -6.86 -7.06 -14.10
C LEU A 68 -5.83 -7.17 -15.23
N ILE A 69 -5.32 -6.04 -15.72
CA ILE A 69 -4.42 -6.01 -16.87
C ILE A 69 -2.99 -6.37 -16.47
N PHE A 70 -2.54 -5.86 -15.33
CA PHE A 70 -1.14 -5.96 -14.94
C PHE A 70 -0.80 -7.16 -14.06
N SER A 71 -1.79 -7.89 -13.52
CA SER A 71 -1.49 -9.10 -12.76
C SER A 71 -0.60 -10.08 -13.55
N LYS A 72 -0.87 -10.24 -14.85
CA LYS A 72 -0.05 -11.07 -15.75
C LYS A 72 1.32 -10.47 -16.02
N ILE A 73 1.39 -9.16 -16.28
CA ILE A 73 2.65 -8.45 -16.56
C ILE A 73 3.56 -8.47 -15.32
N ILE A 74 2.99 -8.18 -14.15
CA ILE A 74 3.75 -8.20 -12.89
C ILE A 74 4.23 -9.62 -12.57
N SER A 75 3.39 -10.63 -12.73
CA SER A 75 3.80 -12.03 -12.58
C SER A 75 4.95 -12.37 -13.53
N PHE A 76 4.86 -11.98 -14.79
CA PHE A 76 5.92 -12.16 -15.78
C PHE A 76 7.22 -11.46 -15.36
N LEU A 77 7.14 -10.20 -14.93
CA LEU A 77 8.31 -9.42 -14.49
C LEU A 77 8.96 -10.02 -13.24
N TYR A 78 8.17 -10.44 -12.25
CA TYR A 78 8.71 -11.09 -11.05
C TYR A 78 9.28 -12.47 -11.31
N THR A 79 8.72 -13.22 -12.26
CA THR A 79 9.24 -14.55 -12.63
C THR A 79 10.55 -14.45 -13.42
N ASN A 80 10.63 -13.51 -14.37
CA ASN A 80 11.77 -13.44 -15.29
C ASN A 80 12.83 -12.40 -14.90
N PHE A 81 12.42 -11.31 -14.22
CA PHE A 81 13.27 -10.17 -13.87
C PHE A 81 13.08 -9.69 -12.43
N PRO A 82 13.07 -10.58 -11.40
CA PRO A 82 12.75 -10.20 -10.03
C PRO A 82 13.69 -9.13 -9.48
N PHE A 83 14.97 -9.22 -9.80
CA PHE A 83 15.99 -8.29 -9.36
C PHE A 83 15.76 -6.88 -9.91
N GLN A 84 15.58 -6.73 -11.22
CA GLN A 84 15.32 -5.44 -11.88
C GLN A 84 14.00 -4.83 -11.43
N THR A 85 12.99 -5.65 -11.26
CA THR A 85 11.66 -5.21 -10.79
C THR A 85 11.75 -4.62 -9.38
N ASN A 86 12.42 -5.28 -8.46
CA ASN A 86 12.65 -4.77 -7.12
C ASN A 86 13.53 -3.51 -7.11
N CYS A 87 14.55 -3.43 -7.97
CA CYS A 87 15.35 -2.22 -8.16
C CYS A 87 14.48 -1.03 -8.62
N PHE A 88 13.59 -1.24 -9.58
CA PHE A 88 12.67 -0.22 -10.06
C PHE A 88 11.74 0.29 -8.94
N PHE A 89 11.14 -0.60 -8.15
CA PHE A 89 10.28 -0.21 -7.02
C PHE A 89 11.09 0.48 -5.90
N THR A 90 12.30 0.02 -5.62
CA THR A 90 13.22 0.71 -4.70
C THR A 90 13.49 2.13 -5.17
N GLY A 91 13.72 2.32 -6.46
CA GLY A 91 13.87 3.64 -7.08
C GLY A 91 12.64 4.52 -6.90
N LEU A 92 11.43 4.01 -7.15
CA LEU A 92 10.16 4.73 -6.91
C LEU A 92 10.05 5.23 -5.47
N ILE A 93 10.39 4.37 -4.50
CA ILE A 93 10.34 4.72 -3.08
C ILE A 93 11.37 5.82 -2.76
N ILE A 94 12.61 5.69 -3.22
CA ILE A 94 13.67 6.70 -3.03
C ILE A 94 13.26 8.04 -3.63
N GLY A 95 12.70 8.04 -4.83
CA GLY A 95 12.25 9.25 -5.52
C GLY A 95 11.11 10.00 -4.80
N SER A 96 10.35 9.31 -3.93
CA SER A 96 9.28 9.93 -3.13
C SER A 96 9.77 10.60 -1.84
N ILE A 97 11.00 10.31 -1.39
CA ILE A 97 11.56 10.83 -0.12
C ILE A 97 11.51 12.37 -0.02
N PRO A 98 11.91 13.14 -1.05
CA PRO A 98 11.87 14.60 -0.97
C PRO A 98 10.47 15.15 -0.74
N LEU A 99 9.45 14.56 -1.40
CA LEU A 99 8.05 14.94 -1.20
C LEU A 99 7.61 14.67 0.23
N LEU A 100 7.85 13.46 0.73
CA LEU A 100 7.46 13.05 2.09
C LEU A 100 8.12 13.91 3.17
N PHE A 101 9.39 14.25 2.97
CA PHE A 101 10.10 15.15 3.86
C PHE A 101 9.46 16.53 3.88
N SER A 102 9.06 17.04 2.70
CA SER A 102 8.34 18.30 2.59
C SER A 102 6.97 18.25 3.27
N LEU A 103 6.18 17.19 3.07
CA LEU A 103 4.88 17.00 3.72
C LEU A 103 5.02 16.90 5.24
N MET A 104 6.02 16.18 5.74
CA MET A 104 6.34 16.09 7.17
C MET A 104 6.66 17.46 7.76
N LYS A 105 7.48 18.27 7.05
CA LYS A 105 7.88 19.61 7.49
C LYS A 105 6.70 20.59 7.46
N ASN A 106 5.85 20.54 6.45
CA ASN A 106 4.77 21.48 6.22
C ASN A 106 3.42 21.07 6.85
N GLY A 107 3.31 19.84 7.39
CA GLY A 107 2.06 19.32 7.94
C GLY A 107 1.02 18.96 6.87
N GLY A 108 1.46 18.54 5.68
CA GLY A 108 0.60 18.21 4.54
C GLY A 108 0.61 19.26 3.43
N GLU A 109 -0.30 19.12 2.47
CA GLU A 109 -0.43 20.04 1.32
C GLU A 109 -0.89 21.45 1.74
N LYS A 110 -1.79 21.53 2.72
CA LYS A 110 -2.21 22.79 3.31
C LYS A 110 -1.22 23.15 4.41
N LYS A 111 -0.45 24.24 4.22
CA LYS A 111 0.43 24.79 5.26
C LYS A 111 -0.40 25.03 6.54
N VAL A 112 -0.31 24.10 7.49
CA VAL A 112 -1.10 24.18 8.72
C VAL A 112 -0.49 25.16 9.70
N GLU A 113 0.84 25.26 9.74
CA GLU A 113 1.61 26.26 10.48
C GLU A 113 3.05 26.31 9.94
N LYS A 114 3.72 27.49 10.04
CA LYS A 114 5.16 27.54 9.81
C LYS A 114 5.85 26.63 10.82
N PHE A 115 6.66 25.69 10.32
CA PHE A 115 7.49 24.84 11.14
C PHE A 115 8.45 25.69 11.97
N GLU A 116 8.06 26.02 13.20
CA GLU A 116 9.00 26.56 14.18
C GLU A 116 9.87 25.42 14.67
N GLY A 117 11.16 25.46 14.32
CA GLY A 117 12.15 24.41 14.59
C GLY A 117 12.56 24.31 16.06
N SER A 118 11.61 24.26 16.99
CA SER A 118 11.89 23.95 18.38
C SER A 118 12.53 22.55 18.48
N ALA A 119 13.60 22.40 19.27
CA ALA A 119 14.30 21.13 19.48
C ALA A 119 13.32 20.02 19.90
N SER A 120 12.36 20.32 20.77
CA SER A 120 11.31 19.39 21.20
C SER A 120 10.46 18.86 20.04
N ARG A 121 10.10 19.71 19.07
CA ARG A 121 9.30 19.32 17.90
C ARG A 121 10.11 18.43 16.97
N ILE A 122 11.39 18.73 16.73
CA ILE A 122 12.29 17.89 15.92
C ILE A 122 12.45 16.52 16.55
N ILE A 123 12.70 16.45 17.87
CA ILE A 123 12.81 15.19 18.61
C ILE A 123 11.53 14.36 18.45
N SER A 124 10.34 14.97 18.59
CA SER A 124 9.06 14.30 18.39
C SER A 124 8.94 13.69 17.00
N LEU A 125 9.32 14.41 15.95
CA LEU A 125 9.26 13.89 14.56
C LEU A 125 10.24 12.73 14.35
N VAL A 126 11.45 12.82 14.90
CA VAL A 126 12.46 11.74 14.84
C VAL A 126 11.94 10.49 15.55
N ILE A 127 11.33 10.64 16.73
CA ILE A 127 10.75 9.51 17.45
C ILE A 127 9.60 8.89 16.66
N CYS A 128 8.71 9.69 16.06
CA CYS A 128 7.62 9.20 15.24
C CYS A 128 8.13 8.47 13.98
N ALA A 129 9.15 9.01 13.31
CA ALA A 129 9.75 8.35 12.15
C ALA A 129 10.46 7.03 12.55
N ALA A 130 11.18 7.03 13.65
CA ALA A 130 11.79 5.81 14.19
C ALA A 130 10.75 4.75 14.56
N ALA A 131 9.62 5.16 15.14
CA ALA A 131 8.51 4.25 15.45
C ALA A 131 7.91 3.63 14.20
N GLY A 132 7.67 4.41 13.13
CA GLY A 132 7.19 3.90 11.84
C GLY A 132 8.18 2.92 11.21
N PHE A 133 9.46 3.27 11.17
CA PHE A 133 10.52 2.40 10.67
C PHE A 133 10.60 1.08 11.44
N THR A 134 10.62 1.15 12.78
CA THR A 134 10.70 -0.03 13.64
C THR A 134 9.46 -0.92 13.50
N LEU A 135 8.26 -0.32 13.41
CA LEU A 135 7.03 -1.06 13.17
C LEU A 135 7.12 -1.90 11.89
N LEU A 136 7.59 -1.30 10.80
CA LEU A 136 7.74 -2.04 9.54
C LEU A 136 8.79 -3.14 9.63
N MET A 137 9.92 -2.89 10.31
CA MET A 137 10.96 -3.91 10.50
C MET A 137 10.43 -5.10 11.33
N ILE A 138 9.63 -4.84 12.36
CA ILE A 138 8.99 -5.89 13.16
C ILE A 138 8.02 -6.70 12.28
N VAL A 139 7.16 -6.04 11.50
CA VAL A 139 6.23 -6.71 10.59
C VAL A 139 6.98 -7.59 9.58
N ASN A 140 8.05 -7.06 8.96
CA ASN A 140 8.88 -7.81 8.01
C ASN A 140 9.62 -8.98 8.67
N TYR A 141 10.12 -8.80 9.89
CA TYR A 141 10.73 -9.90 10.66
C TYR A 141 9.74 -11.02 10.94
N LEU A 142 8.54 -10.67 11.38
CA LEU A 142 7.46 -11.62 11.62
C LEU A 142 7.07 -12.35 10.31
N GLU A 143 6.98 -11.62 9.18
CA GLU A 143 6.70 -12.22 7.87
C GLU A 143 7.71 -13.30 7.49
N ASN A 144 8.99 -13.00 7.64
CA ASN A 144 10.06 -13.92 7.28
C ASN A 144 10.17 -15.12 8.25
N SER A 145 9.60 -14.98 9.47
CA SER A 145 9.56 -16.04 10.46
C SER A 145 8.38 -17.01 10.28
N PHE A 146 7.38 -16.62 9.48
CA PHE A 146 6.25 -17.48 9.17
C PHE A 146 6.58 -18.38 7.97
N ASP A 147 6.47 -19.70 8.18
CA ASP A 147 6.67 -20.70 7.14
C ASP A 147 5.56 -20.60 6.08
N LYS A 148 5.94 -20.27 4.84
CA LYS A 148 5.02 -20.17 3.71
C LYS A 148 4.62 -21.53 3.14
N SER A 149 5.22 -22.62 3.62
CA SER A 149 4.95 -23.99 3.15
C SER A 149 3.57 -24.54 3.58
N SER A 150 2.88 -23.87 4.51
CA SER A 150 1.52 -24.23 4.93
C SER A 150 0.42 -23.95 3.88
N VAL A 151 0.80 -23.53 2.68
CA VAL A 151 -0.12 -23.21 1.57
C VAL A 151 -0.58 -24.46 0.81
N GLU A 152 -0.01 -25.64 1.09
CA GLU A 152 -0.18 -26.85 0.25
C GLU A 152 -1.52 -27.60 0.40
N ASN A 153 -2.32 -27.33 1.42
CA ASN A 153 -3.63 -27.99 1.56
C ASN A 153 -4.77 -27.03 1.15
N MET A 154 -5.08 -26.98 -0.14
CA MET A 154 -6.18 -26.19 -0.73
C MET A 154 -7.57 -26.84 -0.47
N ILE A 155 -7.87 -27.22 0.77
CA ILE A 155 -9.19 -27.73 1.15
C ILE A 155 -9.94 -26.61 1.86
N LEU A 156 -11.20 -26.36 1.46
CA LEU A 156 -12.07 -25.43 2.17
C LEU A 156 -12.38 -26.02 3.56
N PRO A 157 -12.07 -25.31 4.65
CA PRO A 157 -12.32 -25.82 5.99
C PRO A 157 -13.81 -25.80 6.32
N ASP A 158 -14.24 -26.70 7.20
CA ASP A 158 -15.60 -26.71 7.73
C ASP A 158 -15.92 -25.45 8.56
N PHE A 159 -17.20 -25.11 8.63
CA PHE A 159 -17.66 -23.96 9.39
C PHE A 159 -17.48 -24.16 10.89
N SER A 160 -16.88 -23.16 11.51
CA SER A 160 -16.83 -23.06 12.96
C SER A 160 -16.93 -21.59 13.37
N THR A 161 -17.61 -21.31 14.47
CA THR A 161 -17.76 -19.95 14.98
C THR A 161 -16.39 -19.30 15.22
N LYS A 162 -15.44 -20.05 15.76
CA LYS A 162 -14.07 -19.58 15.98
C LYS A 162 -13.37 -19.19 14.66
N LEU A 163 -13.55 -20.00 13.62
CA LEU A 163 -13.00 -19.74 12.30
C LEU A 163 -13.63 -18.50 11.67
N MET A 164 -14.95 -18.35 11.73
CA MET A 164 -15.66 -17.17 11.18
C MET A 164 -15.21 -15.88 11.84
N ILE A 165 -15.08 -15.86 13.17
CA ILE A 165 -14.54 -14.71 13.91
C ILE A 165 -13.10 -14.42 13.49
N ARG A 166 -12.27 -15.43 13.35
CA ARG A 166 -10.87 -15.28 12.89
C ARG A 166 -10.80 -14.71 11.48
N ILE A 167 -11.63 -15.19 10.56
CA ILE A 167 -11.72 -14.71 9.18
C ILE A 167 -12.16 -13.24 9.14
N PHE A 168 -13.17 -12.87 9.96
CA PHE A 168 -13.62 -11.49 10.10
C PHE A 168 -12.52 -10.57 10.63
N ILE A 169 -11.86 -10.96 11.72
CA ILE A 169 -10.78 -10.15 12.34
C ILE A 169 -9.60 -10.01 11.37
N ALA A 170 -9.24 -11.07 10.65
CA ALA A 170 -8.15 -11.05 9.67
C ALA A 170 -8.47 -10.09 8.51
N GLY A 171 -9.71 -10.11 8.00
CA GLY A 171 -10.15 -9.15 7.00
C GLY A 171 -10.12 -7.70 7.51
N PHE A 172 -10.58 -7.47 8.74
CA PHE A 172 -10.56 -6.15 9.37
C PHE A 172 -9.14 -5.61 9.54
N ILE A 173 -8.25 -6.39 10.18
CA ILE A 173 -6.85 -5.98 10.43
C ILE A 173 -6.08 -5.83 9.11
N GLY A 174 -6.27 -6.78 8.18
CA GLY A 174 -5.65 -6.72 6.86
C GLY A 174 -6.04 -5.46 6.09
N ALA A 175 -7.32 -5.08 6.14
CA ALA A 175 -7.81 -3.87 5.48
C ALA A 175 -7.29 -2.58 6.13
N VAL A 176 -7.23 -2.51 7.47
CA VAL A 176 -6.59 -1.38 8.17
C VAL A 176 -5.12 -1.27 7.78
N ALA A 177 -4.40 -2.39 7.70
CA ALA A 177 -3.00 -2.41 7.32
C ALA A 177 -2.76 -1.96 5.88
N MET A 178 -3.65 -2.31 4.94
CA MET A 178 -3.54 -1.87 3.54
C MET A 178 -3.58 -0.34 3.36
N ILE A 179 -4.19 0.38 4.30
CA ILE A 179 -4.23 1.85 4.28
C ILE A 179 -2.88 2.42 4.71
N VAL A 180 -2.16 1.72 5.59
CA VAL A 180 -0.86 2.17 6.10
C VAL A 180 0.22 1.89 5.06
N PRO A 181 0.96 2.91 4.59
CA PRO A 181 2.03 2.71 3.62
C PRO A 181 3.09 1.75 4.14
N GLY A 182 3.55 0.84 3.28
CA GLY A 182 4.59 -0.13 3.62
C GLY A 182 4.11 -1.42 4.28
N ILE A 183 2.85 -1.51 4.70
CA ILE A 183 2.30 -2.73 5.31
C ILE A 183 1.36 -3.43 4.34
N SER A 184 1.55 -4.73 4.14
CA SER A 184 0.70 -5.55 3.29
C SER A 184 -0.42 -6.22 4.11
N GLY A 185 -1.68 -5.93 3.75
CA GLY A 185 -2.83 -6.55 4.42
C GLY A 185 -2.94 -8.06 4.16
N SER A 186 -2.57 -8.51 2.97
CA SER A 186 -2.54 -9.94 2.63
C SER A 186 -1.53 -10.70 3.49
N LEU A 187 -0.42 -10.06 3.83
CA LEU A 187 0.56 -10.60 4.75
C LEU A 187 -0.02 -10.84 6.15
N LEU A 188 -0.70 -9.85 6.72
CA LEU A 188 -1.32 -10.01 8.03
C LEU A 188 -2.39 -11.11 8.02
N MET A 189 -3.16 -11.23 6.94
CA MET A 189 -4.08 -12.35 6.75
C MET A 189 -3.34 -13.69 6.66
N LEU A 190 -2.14 -13.74 6.05
CA LEU A 190 -1.30 -14.92 5.98
C LEU A 190 -0.79 -15.31 7.38
N MET A 191 -0.26 -14.36 8.14
CA MET A 191 0.19 -14.57 9.53
C MET A 191 -0.94 -15.08 10.44
N MET A 192 -2.17 -14.65 10.18
CA MET A 192 -3.36 -15.15 10.88
C MET A 192 -3.85 -16.51 10.36
N GLY A 193 -3.19 -17.10 9.34
CA GLY A 193 -3.56 -18.37 8.72
C GLY A 193 -4.92 -18.32 8.01
N VAL A 194 -5.34 -17.17 7.53
CA VAL A 194 -6.63 -16.96 6.84
C VAL A 194 -6.45 -16.73 5.34
N TYR A 195 -5.29 -16.23 4.93
CA TYR A 195 -5.03 -15.87 3.53
C TYR A 195 -5.26 -17.04 2.56
N THR A 196 -4.76 -18.23 2.88
CA THR A 196 -4.95 -19.43 2.07
C THR A 196 -6.42 -19.82 1.92
N ILE A 197 -7.20 -19.70 2.99
CA ILE A 197 -8.65 -19.95 2.97
C ILE A 197 -9.32 -19.00 1.97
N ILE A 198 -8.98 -17.71 2.02
CA ILE A 198 -9.56 -16.70 1.13
C ILE A 198 -9.18 -16.97 -0.33
N ILE A 199 -7.90 -17.22 -0.61
CA ILE A 199 -7.42 -17.48 -1.98
C ILE A 199 -8.04 -18.74 -2.56
N THR A 200 -8.26 -19.78 -1.74
CA THR A 200 -8.92 -21.03 -2.17
C THR A 200 -10.43 -20.85 -2.35
N ALA A 201 -11.08 -20.05 -1.50
CA ALA A 201 -12.51 -19.82 -1.56
C ALA A 201 -12.93 -18.94 -2.77
N ILE A 202 -12.09 -18.02 -3.25
CA ILE A 202 -12.43 -17.15 -4.40
C ILE A 202 -12.73 -17.95 -5.67
N PRO A 203 -11.86 -18.84 -6.18
CA PRO A 203 -12.20 -19.66 -7.35
C PRO A 203 -13.33 -20.66 -7.08
N ALA A 204 -13.48 -21.17 -5.85
CA ALA A 204 -14.54 -22.07 -5.46
C ALA A 204 -15.96 -21.46 -5.57
N LEU A 205 -16.08 -20.11 -5.60
CA LEU A 205 -17.34 -19.42 -5.89
C LEU A 205 -17.90 -19.73 -7.30
N PHE A 206 -17.04 -20.11 -8.23
CA PHE A 206 -17.44 -20.39 -9.62
C PHE A 206 -17.75 -21.89 -9.87
N ASN A 207 -17.63 -22.72 -8.85
CA ASN A 207 -17.99 -24.15 -8.91
C ASN A 207 -19.34 -24.33 -8.20
N PRO A 208 -20.41 -24.83 -8.89
CA PRO A 208 -21.74 -25.00 -8.31
C PRO A 208 -21.76 -25.83 -7.01
N ASP A 209 -20.90 -26.84 -6.89
CA ASP A 209 -20.86 -27.74 -5.73
C ASP A 209 -20.27 -27.06 -4.46
N THR A 210 -19.40 -26.08 -4.63
CA THR A 210 -18.69 -25.42 -3.54
C THR A 210 -19.07 -23.97 -3.34
N MET A 211 -19.86 -23.40 -4.25
CA MET A 211 -20.22 -21.97 -4.29
C MET A 211 -20.79 -21.46 -2.96
N PHE A 212 -21.78 -22.15 -2.41
CA PHE A 212 -22.40 -21.74 -1.14
C PHE A 212 -21.42 -21.81 0.02
N HIS A 213 -20.63 -22.87 0.10
CA HIS A 213 -19.61 -23.02 1.13
C HIS A 213 -18.57 -21.89 1.03
N ALA A 214 -18.03 -21.63 -0.14
CA ALA A 214 -17.07 -20.57 -0.40
C ALA A 214 -17.65 -19.18 -0.08
N PHE A 215 -18.90 -18.91 -0.47
CA PHE A 215 -19.56 -17.64 -0.19
C PHE A 215 -19.67 -17.36 1.32
N PHE A 216 -20.11 -18.34 2.10
CA PHE A 216 -20.26 -18.18 3.55
C PHE A 216 -18.90 -18.09 4.27
N LEU A 217 -17.82 -18.65 3.74
CA LEU A 217 -16.47 -18.44 4.25
C LEU A 217 -15.94 -17.03 3.93
N LEU A 218 -16.23 -16.51 2.72
CA LEU A 218 -15.78 -15.19 2.30
C LEU A 218 -16.57 -14.04 2.91
N LEU A 219 -17.84 -14.27 3.28
CA LEU A 219 -18.73 -13.22 3.78
C LEU A 219 -18.18 -12.53 5.04
N PRO A 220 -17.72 -13.20 6.09
CA PRO A 220 -17.12 -12.56 7.25
C PRO A 220 -15.87 -11.76 6.90
N ASN A 221 -15.03 -12.28 5.99
CA ASN A 221 -13.85 -11.54 5.52
C ASN A 221 -14.26 -10.24 4.80
N GLY A 222 -15.22 -10.32 3.88
CA GLY A 222 -15.73 -9.15 3.15
C GLY A 222 -16.28 -8.07 4.09
N ILE A 223 -17.07 -8.47 5.10
CA ILE A 223 -17.59 -7.54 6.11
C ILE A 223 -16.42 -6.95 6.93
N GLY A 224 -15.46 -7.79 7.34
CA GLY A 224 -14.26 -7.36 8.06
C GLY A 224 -13.46 -6.34 7.25
N VAL A 225 -13.22 -6.61 5.97
CA VAL A 225 -12.50 -5.71 5.06
C VAL A 225 -13.22 -4.36 4.93
N LEU A 226 -14.52 -4.36 4.69
CA LEU A 226 -15.30 -3.11 4.58
C LEU A 226 -15.22 -2.28 5.86
N LEU A 227 -15.43 -2.90 7.01
CA LEU A 227 -15.33 -2.20 8.31
C LEU A 227 -13.90 -1.76 8.61
N GLY A 228 -12.89 -2.57 8.29
CA GLY A 228 -11.48 -2.24 8.47
C GLY A 228 -11.06 -1.05 7.61
N LEU A 229 -11.47 -1.01 6.34
CA LEU A 229 -11.24 0.14 5.46
C LEU A 229 -11.89 1.41 6.02
N LEU A 230 -13.15 1.32 6.48
CA LEU A 230 -13.87 2.46 7.06
C LEU A 230 -13.19 3.00 8.32
N CYS A 231 -12.90 2.10 9.27
CA CYS A 231 -12.30 2.47 10.54
C CYS A 231 -10.87 2.98 10.36
N GLY A 232 -10.07 2.28 9.56
CA GLY A 232 -8.69 2.65 9.27
C GLY A 232 -8.59 3.99 8.55
N ALA A 233 -9.40 4.21 7.51
CA ALA A 233 -9.41 5.48 6.79
C ALA A 233 -9.87 6.65 7.69
N LYS A 234 -10.87 6.44 8.55
CA LYS A 234 -11.28 7.46 9.53
C LYS A 234 -10.18 7.75 10.54
N ALA A 235 -9.49 6.72 11.04
CA ALA A 235 -8.38 6.87 11.98
C ALA A 235 -7.22 7.67 11.36
N ILE A 236 -6.79 7.30 10.16
CA ILE A 236 -5.72 8.02 9.45
C ILE A 236 -6.15 9.45 9.12
N SER A 237 -7.37 9.66 8.61
CA SER A 237 -7.89 10.99 8.33
C SER A 237 -7.96 11.87 9.58
N PHE A 238 -8.33 11.30 10.73
CA PHE A 238 -8.33 12.00 12.02
C PHE A 238 -6.89 12.38 12.44
N LEU A 239 -5.94 11.46 12.31
CA LEU A 239 -4.54 11.70 12.65
C LEU A 239 -3.92 12.77 11.74
N LEU A 240 -4.16 12.72 10.42
CA LEU A 240 -3.69 13.73 9.47
C LEU A 240 -4.26 15.13 9.76
N LYS A 241 -5.49 15.21 10.28
CA LYS A 241 -6.09 16.50 10.68
C LYS A 241 -5.58 17.02 12.01
N LYS A 242 -5.35 16.14 12.98
CA LYS A 242 -5.06 16.53 14.37
C LYS A 242 -3.56 16.60 14.66
N LEU A 243 -2.77 15.73 14.06
CA LEU A 243 -1.34 15.58 14.26
C LEU A 243 -0.61 15.41 12.91
N PRO A 244 -0.75 16.34 11.95
CA PRO A 244 -0.26 16.15 10.59
C PRO A 244 1.24 15.88 10.53
N HIS A 245 2.06 16.67 11.20
CA HIS A 245 3.51 16.52 11.20
C HIS A 245 3.97 15.14 11.72
N GLN A 246 3.40 14.70 12.86
CA GLN A 246 3.71 13.41 13.47
C GLN A 246 3.25 12.25 12.58
N THR A 247 2.06 12.36 12.01
CA THR A 247 1.51 11.33 11.11
C THR A 247 2.39 11.18 9.87
N TYR A 248 2.79 12.30 9.23
CA TYR A 248 3.73 12.23 8.11
C TYR A 248 5.11 11.76 8.52
N ALA A 249 5.56 12.01 9.76
CA ALA A 249 6.82 11.46 10.26
C ALA A 249 6.76 9.94 10.41
N VAL A 250 5.65 9.38 10.92
CA VAL A 250 5.44 7.91 10.96
C VAL A 250 5.42 7.34 9.54
N ILE A 251 4.68 7.96 8.61
CA ILE A 251 4.63 7.54 7.20
C ILE A 251 6.03 7.58 6.57
N PHE A 252 6.80 8.64 6.83
CA PHE A 252 8.19 8.75 6.37
C PHE A 252 9.06 7.60 6.86
N GLY A 253 8.94 7.24 8.15
CA GLY A 253 9.65 6.11 8.73
C GLY A 253 9.26 4.77 8.08
N LEU A 254 7.95 4.52 7.87
CA LEU A 254 7.45 3.34 7.17
C LEU A 254 8.02 3.25 5.74
N ILE A 255 8.03 4.36 5.01
CA ILE A 255 8.56 4.41 3.63
C ILE A 255 10.08 4.19 3.61
N CYS A 256 10.84 4.77 4.55
CA CYS A 256 12.27 4.48 4.69
C CYS A 256 12.54 3.00 4.98
N GLY A 257 11.72 2.38 5.83
CA GLY A 257 11.79 0.95 6.09
C GLY A 257 11.47 0.11 4.83
N SER A 258 10.49 0.54 4.02
CA SER A 258 10.11 -0.15 2.78
C SER A 258 11.26 -0.24 1.78
N ILE A 259 12.21 0.70 1.78
CA ILE A 259 13.41 0.63 0.94
C ILE A 259 14.20 -0.65 1.25
N LEU A 260 14.40 -0.95 2.54
CA LEU A 260 15.16 -2.13 2.96
C LEU A 260 14.42 -3.44 2.66
N VAL A 261 13.09 -3.43 2.78
CA VAL A 261 12.25 -4.61 2.51
C VAL A 261 12.18 -4.94 1.02
N VAL A 262 12.07 -3.91 0.17
CA VAL A 262 11.91 -4.08 -1.29
C VAL A 262 13.25 -4.25 -1.99
N PHE A 263 14.34 -3.73 -1.42
CA PHE A 263 15.67 -3.82 -2.02
C PHE A 263 16.12 -5.28 -2.18
N PRO A 264 16.49 -5.72 -3.41
CA PRO A 264 16.74 -7.14 -3.70
C PRO A 264 18.11 -7.65 -3.21
N GLY A 265 18.81 -6.87 -2.40
CA GLY A 265 20.19 -7.22 -1.99
C GLY A 265 21.23 -6.93 -3.07
N PHE A 266 22.48 -7.30 -2.77
CA PHE A 266 23.63 -6.97 -3.63
C PHE A 266 24.04 -8.08 -4.61
N THR A 267 23.44 -9.26 -4.53
CA THR A 267 23.84 -10.42 -5.34
C THR A 267 23.71 -10.19 -6.85
N GLY A 268 22.66 -9.49 -7.28
CA GLY A 268 22.44 -9.16 -8.69
C GLY A 268 23.38 -8.09 -9.25
N PHE A 269 24.12 -7.36 -8.40
CA PHE A 269 25.11 -6.36 -8.83
C PHE A 269 26.47 -6.97 -9.18
N ALA A 270 26.67 -8.27 -8.98
CA ALA A 270 27.95 -8.95 -9.22
C ALA A 270 28.36 -9.01 -10.72
N SER A 271 27.38 -8.94 -11.64
CA SER A 271 27.65 -8.87 -13.09
C SER A 271 27.53 -7.44 -13.61
N VAL A 272 28.32 -7.09 -14.62
CA VAL A 272 28.30 -5.75 -15.26
C VAL A 272 26.91 -5.45 -15.82
N THR A 273 26.27 -6.41 -16.47
CA THR A 273 24.91 -6.28 -17.02
C THR A 273 23.87 -6.12 -15.90
N GLY A 274 23.99 -6.88 -14.81
CA GLY A 274 23.14 -6.76 -13.64
C GLY A 274 23.29 -5.38 -12.97
N PHE A 275 24.53 -4.90 -12.82
CA PHE A 275 24.80 -3.57 -12.27
C PHE A 275 24.16 -2.46 -13.11
N ILE A 276 24.42 -2.44 -14.42
CA ILE A 276 23.87 -1.42 -15.33
C ILE A 276 22.33 -1.45 -15.31
N SER A 277 21.72 -2.64 -15.43
CA SER A 277 20.25 -2.77 -15.41
C SER A 277 19.64 -2.33 -14.10
N ALA A 278 20.25 -2.66 -12.96
CA ALA A 278 19.80 -2.22 -11.65
C ALA A 278 19.84 -0.70 -11.49
N VAL A 279 20.97 -0.07 -11.84
CA VAL A 279 21.13 1.39 -11.78
C VAL A 279 20.11 2.09 -12.66
N LEU A 280 19.92 1.62 -13.90
CA LEU A 280 18.91 2.17 -14.81
C LEU A 280 17.49 2.04 -14.23
N CYS A 281 17.13 0.87 -13.69
CA CYS A 281 15.82 0.65 -13.08
C CYS A 281 15.60 1.57 -11.87
N ILE A 282 16.59 1.72 -10.98
CA ILE A 282 16.50 2.62 -9.82
C ILE A 282 16.34 4.07 -10.28
N ILE A 283 17.14 4.53 -11.24
CA ILE A 283 17.07 5.91 -11.76
C ILE A 283 15.72 6.15 -12.42
N CYS A 284 15.23 5.24 -13.26
CA CYS A 284 13.92 5.35 -13.91
C CYS A 284 12.80 5.43 -12.87
N GLY A 285 12.79 4.54 -11.88
CA GLY A 285 11.81 4.57 -10.79
C GLY A 285 11.86 5.89 -10.01
N ALA A 286 13.07 6.33 -9.59
CA ALA A 286 13.26 7.56 -8.86
C ALA A 286 12.84 8.80 -9.65
N ALA A 287 13.15 8.85 -10.94
CA ALA A 287 12.75 9.93 -11.83
C ALA A 287 11.22 10.01 -11.96
N ILE A 288 10.54 8.88 -12.20
CA ILE A 288 9.09 8.84 -12.31
C ILE A 288 8.44 9.38 -11.03
N ALA A 289 8.85 8.92 -9.86
CA ALA A 289 8.30 9.37 -8.59
C ALA A 289 8.57 10.87 -8.35
N TYR A 290 9.81 11.31 -8.55
CA TYR A 290 10.20 12.70 -8.34
C TYR A 290 9.47 13.67 -9.26
N PHE A 291 9.41 13.37 -10.56
CA PHE A 291 8.72 14.25 -11.52
C PHE A 291 7.21 14.24 -11.31
N SER A 292 6.60 13.08 -11.01
CA SER A 292 5.18 13.01 -10.68
C SER A 292 4.84 13.93 -9.49
N SER A 293 5.64 13.90 -8.42
CA SER A 293 5.44 14.72 -7.24
C SER A 293 5.61 16.23 -7.52
N LYS A 294 6.57 16.59 -8.38
CA LYS A 294 6.85 18.00 -8.71
C LYS A 294 5.79 18.62 -9.60
N PHE A 295 5.21 17.86 -10.52
CA PHE A 295 4.09 18.33 -11.36
C PHE A 295 2.86 18.68 -10.54
N GLU A 296 2.63 17.96 -9.43
CA GLU A 296 1.51 18.19 -8.54
C GLU A 296 1.70 19.44 -7.68
N ALA A 297 2.89 19.59 -7.08
CA ALA A 297 3.21 20.75 -6.27
C ALA A 297 3.12 22.09 -7.06
N LYS A 298 3.32 22.05 -8.39
CA LYS A 298 3.19 23.25 -9.25
C LYS A 298 1.73 23.59 -9.53
N LYS A 299 0.85 22.59 -9.63
CA LYS A 299 -0.57 22.77 -9.93
C LYS A 299 -1.36 23.30 -8.72
N ASP A 300 -0.92 22.95 -7.51
CA ASP A 300 -1.55 23.46 -6.27
C ASP A 300 -1.10 24.90 -5.92
N ALA A 301 -0.12 25.43 -6.64
CA ALA A 301 0.38 26.81 -6.51
C ALA A 301 -0.26 27.80 -7.50
N GLU A 302 -0.97 27.30 -8.52
CA GLU A 302 -1.78 28.05 -9.49
C GLU A 302 -3.28 28.00 -9.10
#